data_37aead755c962c2378b10e3d54e1e8e0
#
_entry.id   37aead755c962c2378b10e3d54e1e8e0
#
_cell.length_a   1.000
_cell.length_b   1.000
_cell.length_c   1.000
_cell.angle_alpha   90.00
_cell.angle_beta   90.00
_cell.angle_gamma   90.00
#
_symmetry.space_group_name_H-M   'P 1'
#
loop_
_entity.id
_entity.type
_entity.pdbx_description
1 polymer ?
#
loop_
_entity_poly.entity_id
_entity_poly.type
_entity_poly.pdbx_seq_one_letter_code
_entity_poly.pdbx_strand_id
1 'polypeptide(L)'
;MAKNGKIFKLPVGKHAAAPEKQPEGEIHDEPDAAEHPALQAVPPPRISKKVYKIAAILLAAILLLLVLENWENLTPGNIGNWIRTKAVGLGFGDGYPAELAGSTAEAGNFGASGGNVYVVSDTALTVMNGSAKTLFTARHSYNNPAVSVASDRYLLYNMGGAGYQVETASGTQLSGTSESGDITTGAIASSGKFALAIQPVDMASQLRVYNKDGSLQYEYDFADTYVNAVALNSDGTRGAVASVTSRGGRLVTRITVLDFSKTEPVAEYESENNLVLGLLWTRDNHVLAVGDQAALVSNGSFEFEAYDYGG
;
A
#
# COMPACT_ATOMS: atom_id res chain seq x y z
N MET A 1 -37.92 -4.43 39.53
CA MET A 1 -37.85 -2.97 39.85
C MET A 1 -37.41 -2.24 38.59
N ALA A 2 -38.35 -1.55 37.99
CA ALA A 2 -38.13 -0.75 36.77
C ALA A 2 -37.56 0.63 37.13
N LYS A 3 -36.61 1.15 36.32
CA LYS A 3 -36.30 2.59 36.34
C LYS A 3 -36.29 3.13 34.90
N ASN A 4 -37.24 4.03 34.72
CA ASN A 4 -37.51 4.84 33.54
C ASN A 4 -36.31 5.69 33.08
N GLY A 5 -35.96 5.62 31.82
CA GLY A 5 -35.16 6.60 31.12
C GLY A 5 -36.03 7.61 30.34
N LYS A 6 -35.89 8.88 30.61
CA LYS A 6 -36.67 9.97 30.05
C LYS A 6 -36.24 10.28 28.61
N ILE A 7 -37.21 10.28 27.71
CA ILE A 7 -37.09 10.79 26.34
C ILE A 7 -37.29 12.31 26.38
N PHE A 8 -36.28 13.05 25.92
CA PHE A 8 -36.39 14.48 25.69
C PHE A 8 -37.09 14.77 24.36
N LYS A 9 -38.26 15.36 24.41
CA LYS A 9 -38.98 15.93 23.25
C LYS A 9 -38.69 17.41 23.18
N LEU A 10 -38.21 17.91 22.03
CA LEU A 10 -38.12 19.34 21.70
C LEU A 10 -39.50 19.87 21.30
N PRO A 11 -39.88 21.08 21.72
CA PRO A 11 -41.18 21.64 21.40
C PRO A 11 -41.22 22.29 20.01
N VAL A 12 -42.24 21.91 19.24
CA VAL A 12 -42.64 22.59 17.98
C VAL A 12 -43.48 23.80 18.35
N GLY A 13 -42.95 24.97 18.08
CA GLY A 13 -43.68 26.22 18.22
C GLY A 13 -44.61 26.47 17.00
N LYS A 14 -45.90 26.41 17.23
CA LYS A 14 -46.93 27.01 16.34
C LYS A 14 -47.29 28.38 16.90
N HIS A 15 -47.18 29.41 16.12
CA HIS A 15 -48.00 30.61 16.27
C HIS A 15 -48.34 31.18 14.89
N ALA A 16 -49.58 30.94 14.49
CA ALA A 16 -50.30 31.78 13.56
C ALA A 16 -51.19 32.72 14.38
N ALA A 17 -51.06 34.00 14.23
CA ALA A 17 -52.07 34.98 14.69
C ALA A 17 -52.52 35.80 13.48
N ALA A 18 -53.83 35.90 13.35
CA ALA A 18 -54.57 36.63 12.32
C ALA A 18 -54.55 38.14 12.59
N PRO A 19 -54.86 38.98 11.56
CA PRO A 19 -54.65 40.42 11.62
C PRO A 19 -55.87 41.14 12.22
N GLU A 20 -55.60 42.11 13.03
CA GLU A 20 -56.55 43.06 13.60
C GLU A 20 -56.64 44.33 12.71
N LYS A 21 -57.87 44.86 12.55
CA LYS A 21 -58.22 45.98 11.68
C LYS A 21 -57.86 47.34 12.30
N GLN A 22 -57.50 48.24 11.40
CA GLN A 22 -57.18 49.65 11.55
C GLN A 22 -58.28 50.54 12.20
N PRO A 23 -57.86 51.80 12.51
CA PRO A 23 -58.58 52.91 11.93
C PRO A 23 -57.73 53.86 11.10
N GLU A 24 -58.45 54.50 10.14
CA GLU A 24 -57.99 55.54 9.24
C GLU A 24 -57.55 56.82 9.96
N GLY A 25 -56.51 57.46 9.45
CA GLY A 25 -56.07 58.77 9.86
C GLY A 25 -55.05 59.39 8.91
N GLU A 26 -55.52 60.27 8.10
CA GLU A 26 -54.86 61.45 7.52
C GLU A 26 -53.59 61.40 6.72
N ILE A 27 -53.72 61.91 5.54
CA ILE A 27 -52.71 62.19 4.49
C ILE A 27 -51.78 63.31 4.96
N HIS A 28 -50.46 63.06 4.92
CA HIS A 28 -49.48 64.13 4.76
C HIS A 28 -48.55 63.76 3.59
N ASP A 29 -48.64 64.69 2.58
CA ASP A 29 -47.66 64.70 1.49
C ASP A 29 -46.24 64.92 2.01
N GLU A 30 -45.33 64.05 1.68
CA GLU A 30 -43.89 64.31 1.68
C GLU A 30 -43.22 63.77 0.42
N PRO A 31 -42.16 64.44 -0.07
CA PRO A 31 -41.76 64.35 -1.47
C PRO A 31 -40.76 63.22 -1.74
N ASP A 32 -40.83 62.74 -2.97
CA ASP A 32 -39.81 62.05 -3.77
C ASP A 32 -38.70 61.27 -3.01
N ALA A 33 -38.92 59.98 -2.72
CA ALA A 33 -37.86 59.04 -2.47
C ALA A 33 -37.39 58.53 -3.84
N ALA A 34 -36.12 58.80 -4.12
CA ALA A 34 -35.40 58.35 -5.29
C ALA A 34 -35.58 56.84 -5.54
N GLU A 35 -36.02 56.46 -6.72
CA GLU A 35 -36.08 55.11 -7.21
C GLU A 35 -34.66 54.50 -7.17
N HIS A 36 -34.43 53.60 -6.22
CA HIS A 36 -33.28 52.75 -6.27
C HIS A 36 -33.43 51.81 -7.49
N PRO A 37 -32.47 51.79 -8.42
CA PRO A 37 -32.54 50.86 -9.53
C PRO A 37 -32.51 49.45 -8.99
N ALA A 38 -33.56 48.68 -9.24
CA ALA A 38 -33.64 47.28 -8.92
C ALA A 38 -32.42 46.57 -9.53
N LEU A 39 -31.62 45.93 -8.66
CA LEU A 39 -30.48 45.10 -9.09
C LEU A 39 -31.01 44.02 -10.04
N GLN A 40 -30.79 44.19 -11.34
CA GLN A 40 -31.11 43.18 -12.32
C GLN A 40 -30.18 42.00 -12.08
N ALA A 41 -30.75 40.86 -11.69
CA ALA A 41 -30.03 39.61 -11.57
C ALA A 41 -29.40 39.26 -12.93
N VAL A 42 -28.08 39.33 -13.01
CA VAL A 42 -27.32 38.94 -14.22
C VAL A 42 -27.52 37.42 -14.37
N PRO A 43 -28.11 36.97 -15.49
CA PRO A 43 -28.28 35.53 -15.69
C PRO A 43 -26.90 34.84 -15.74
N PRO A 44 -26.75 33.65 -15.14
CA PRO A 44 -25.50 32.96 -15.13
C PRO A 44 -25.00 32.74 -16.57
N PRO A 45 -23.68 32.85 -16.83
CA PRO A 45 -23.12 32.70 -18.16
C PRO A 45 -23.47 31.31 -18.72
N ARG A 46 -24.17 31.28 -19.84
CA ARG A 46 -24.56 30.04 -20.52
C ARG A 46 -23.29 29.47 -21.21
N ILE A 47 -22.69 28.46 -20.60
CA ILE A 47 -21.57 27.72 -21.21
C ILE A 47 -22.07 27.09 -22.51
N SER A 48 -21.36 27.32 -23.61
CA SER A 48 -21.78 26.79 -24.92
C SER A 48 -21.74 25.26 -24.94
N LYS A 49 -22.66 24.61 -25.64
CA LYS A 49 -22.71 23.15 -25.81
C LYS A 49 -21.41 22.59 -26.41
N LYS A 50 -20.61 23.41 -27.09
CA LYS A 50 -19.29 23.04 -27.64
C LYS A 50 -18.25 22.80 -26.53
N VAL A 51 -18.30 23.62 -25.45
CA VAL A 51 -17.40 23.44 -24.30
C VAL A 51 -17.67 22.11 -23.58
N TYR A 52 -18.93 21.73 -23.39
CA TYR A 52 -19.29 20.43 -22.83
C TYR A 52 -18.82 19.25 -23.70
N LYS A 53 -18.92 19.38 -25.05
CA LYS A 53 -18.40 18.33 -25.97
C LYS A 53 -16.90 18.21 -25.88
N ILE A 54 -16.17 19.33 -25.84
CA ILE A 54 -14.70 19.31 -25.70
C ILE A 54 -14.30 18.72 -24.36
N ALA A 55 -14.94 19.11 -23.26
CA ALA A 55 -14.68 18.56 -21.94
C ALA A 55 -14.96 17.05 -21.87
N ALA A 56 -16.03 16.59 -22.50
CA ALA A 56 -16.36 15.16 -22.57
C ALA A 56 -15.31 14.36 -23.39
N ILE A 57 -14.82 14.92 -24.50
CA ILE A 57 -13.78 14.30 -25.33
C ILE A 57 -12.46 14.22 -24.55
N LEU A 58 -12.07 15.30 -23.85
CA LEU A 58 -10.87 15.33 -23.01
C LEU A 58 -10.98 14.32 -21.85
N LEU A 59 -12.13 14.25 -21.19
CA LEU A 59 -12.37 13.26 -20.15
C LEU A 59 -12.26 11.83 -20.69
N ALA A 60 -12.86 11.56 -21.85
CA ALA A 60 -12.78 10.26 -22.50
C ALA A 60 -11.34 9.91 -22.90
N ALA A 61 -10.55 10.88 -23.39
CA ALA A 61 -9.14 10.70 -23.72
C ALA A 61 -8.29 10.40 -22.47
N ILE A 62 -8.52 11.12 -21.37
CA ILE A 62 -7.85 10.87 -20.08
C ILE A 62 -8.19 9.46 -19.57
N LEU A 63 -9.47 9.07 -19.59
CA LEU A 63 -9.89 7.74 -19.19
C LEU A 63 -9.26 6.65 -20.08
N LEU A 64 -9.18 6.89 -21.39
CA LEU A 64 -8.51 5.96 -22.30
C LEU A 64 -7.02 5.80 -21.98
N LEU A 65 -6.32 6.92 -21.73
CA LEU A 65 -4.91 6.88 -21.32
C LEU A 65 -4.72 6.13 -20.00
N LEU A 66 -5.55 6.38 -19.00
CA LEU A 66 -5.52 5.65 -17.73
C LEU A 66 -5.78 4.14 -17.92
N VAL A 67 -6.68 3.77 -18.83
CA VAL A 67 -6.91 2.37 -19.19
C VAL A 67 -5.70 1.75 -19.87
N LEU A 68 -5.07 2.45 -20.81
CA LEU A 68 -3.89 1.96 -21.52
C LEU A 68 -2.66 1.82 -20.60
N GLU A 69 -2.46 2.79 -19.70
CA GLU A 69 -1.36 2.78 -18.73
C GLU A 69 -1.54 1.70 -17.65
N ASN A 70 -2.78 1.34 -17.33
CA ASN A 70 -3.10 0.33 -16.33
C ASN A 70 -3.71 -0.96 -16.92
N TRP A 71 -3.52 -1.25 -18.19
CA TRP A 71 -4.17 -2.36 -18.89
C TRP A 71 -3.97 -3.70 -18.19
N GLU A 72 -2.77 -3.95 -17.68
CA GLU A 72 -2.45 -5.19 -16.94
C GLU A 72 -3.21 -5.30 -15.61
N ASN A 73 -3.56 -4.17 -14.99
CA ASN A 73 -4.31 -4.11 -13.74
C ASN A 73 -5.84 -4.11 -13.93
N LEU A 74 -6.33 -3.90 -15.15
CA LEU A 74 -7.76 -3.79 -15.49
C LEU A 74 -8.40 -5.13 -15.89
N THR A 75 -7.77 -6.27 -15.54
CA THR A 75 -8.43 -7.57 -15.70
C THR A 75 -9.69 -7.64 -14.82
N PRO A 76 -10.74 -8.37 -15.24
CA PRO A 76 -11.98 -8.47 -14.46
C PRO A 76 -11.76 -8.91 -13.01
N GLY A 77 -10.76 -9.75 -12.75
CA GLY A 77 -10.37 -10.16 -11.39
C GLY A 77 -9.79 -9.02 -10.58
N ASN A 78 -8.91 -8.19 -11.15
CA ASN A 78 -8.29 -7.07 -10.46
C ASN A 78 -9.29 -5.94 -10.19
N ILE A 79 -10.20 -5.65 -11.13
CA ILE A 79 -11.29 -4.69 -10.92
C ILE A 79 -12.24 -5.19 -9.82
N GLY A 80 -12.61 -6.47 -9.85
CA GLY A 80 -13.43 -7.08 -8.81
C GLY A 80 -12.77 -6.99 -7.43
N ASN A 81 -11.48 -7.28 -7.33
CA ASN A 81 -10.69 -7.15 -6.11
C ASN A 81 -10.60 -5.70 -5.64
N TRP A 82 -10.34 -4.75 -6.54
CA TRP A 82 -10.30 -3.32 -6.20
C TRP A 82 -11.64 -2.81 -5.65
N ILE A 83 -12.76 -3.15 -6.32
CA ILE A 83 -14.10 -2.78 -5.83
C ILE A 83 -14.36 -3.42 -4.47
N ARG A 84 -14.01 -4.70 -4.30
CA ARG A 84 -14.22 -5.42 -3.04
C ARG A 84 -13.35 -4.83 -1.91
N THR A 85 -12.08 -4.53 -2.18
CA THR A 85 -11.19 -3.89 -1.21
C THR A 85 -11.72 -2.52 -0.79
N LYS A 86 -12.21 -1.71 -1.75
CA LYS A 86 -12.84 -0.42 -1.44
C LYS A 86 -14.15 -0.58 -0.67
N ALA A 87 -14.98 -1.55 -1.04
CA ALA A 87 -16.25 -1.81 -0.35
C ALA A 87 -16.03 -2.34 1.08
N VAL A 88 -15.06 -3.24 1.26
CA VAL A 88 -14.67 -3.77 2.58
C VAL A 88 -14.02 -2.68 3.45
N GLY A 89 -13.23 -1.79 2.84
CA GLY A 89 -12.62 -0.63 3.53
C GLY A 89 -13.62 0.45 3.97
N LEU A 90 -14.86 0.43 3.46
CA LEU A 90 -15.92 1.33 3.89
C LEU A 90 -16.49 0.90 5.25
N GLY A 91 -16.59 1.86 6.16
CA GLY A 91 -17.16 1.66 7.49
C GLY A 91 -16.14 1.90 8.59
N PHE A 92 -16.67 2.04 9.80
CA PHE A 92 -15.88 2.33 11.00
C PHE A 92 -15.80 1.07 11.85
N GLY A 93 -14.65 0.89 12.50
CA GLY A 93 -14.47 -0.03 13.60
C GLY A 93 -14.74 0.67 14.93
N ASP A 94 -14.58 -0.06 16.01
CA ASP A 94 -14.81 0.43 17.38
C ASP A 94 -13.64 1.27 17.92
N GLY A 95 -12.60 1.47 17.12
CA GLY A 95 -11.37 2.17 17.50
C GLY A 95 -10.33 1.22 18.12
N TYR A 96 -9.17 1.79 18.42
CA TYR A 96 -8.10 1.06 19.11
C TYR A 96 -8.24 1.17 20.64
N PRO A 97 -7.84 0.16 21.43
CA PRO A 97 -7.20 -1.09 21.01
C PRO A 97 -8.16 -2.07 20.33
N ALA A 98 -7.64 -2.89 19.42
CA ALA A 98 -8.38 -3.93 18.72
C ALA A 98 -7.84 -5.31 19.07
N GLU A 99 -8.72 -6.31 19.15
CA GLU A 99 -8.33 -7.70 19.34
C GLU A 99 -7.73 -8.26 18.04
N LEU A 100 -6.68 -9.06 18.18
CA LEU A 100 -5.98 -9.72 17.09
C LEU A 100 -6.19 -11.23 17.18
N ALA A 101 -6.20 -11.89 16.04
CA ALA A 101 -6.12 -13.35 16.00
C ALA A 101 -4.67 -13.77 16.37
N GLY A 102 -4.54 -14.84 17.18
CA GLY A 102 -3.24 -15.34 17.67
C GLY A 102 -2.86 -14.79 19.04
N SER A 103 -1.68 -15.16 19.52
CA SER A 103 -1.20 -14.84 20.86
C SER A 103 0.04 -13.95 20.89
N THR A 104 0.88 -14.03 19.86
CA THR A 104 2.16 -13.30 19.78
C THR A 104 2.34 -12.72 18.38
N ALA A 105 2.99 -11.55 18.30
CA ALA A 105 3.46 -10.95 17.07
C ALA A 105 4.94 -10.54 17.25
N GLU A 106 5.81 -10.98 16.35
CA GLU A 106 7.23 -10.67 16.36
C GLU A 106 7.50 -9.24 15.89
N ALA A 107 8.62 -8.67 16.30
CA ALA A 107 9.10 -7.41 15.79
C ALA A 107 9.31 -7.49 14.27
N GLY A 108 8.82 -6.49 13.51
CA GLY A 108 8.87 -6.49 12.05
C GLY A 108 7.63 -7.11 11.37
N ASN A 109 6.79 -7.83 12.12
CA ASN A 109 5.56 -8.44 11.62
C ASN A 109 4.31 -7.55 11.74
N PHE A 110 4.51 -6.24 11.89
CA PHE A 110 3.41 -5.27 11.88
C PHE A 110 3.85 -3.98 11.18
N GLY A 111 2.90 -3.29 10.60
CA GLY A 111 3.17 -2.05 9.87
C GLY A 111 1.92 -1.45 9.28
N ALA A 112 2.13 -0.46 8.41
CA ALA A 112 1.06 0.23 7.71
C ALA A 112 1.33 0.26 6.20
N SER A 113 0.30 0.03 5.41
CA SER A 113 0.33 0.14 3.95
C SER A 113 -1.03 0.61 3.43
N GLY A 114 -1.02 1.60 2.52
CA GLY A 114 -2.24 2.08 1.87
C GLY A 114 -3.31 2.64 2.82
N GLY A 115 -2.91 3.15 4.00
CA GLY A 115 -3.84 3.64 5.03
C GLY A 115 -4.42 2.54 5.93
N ASN A 116 -3.97 1.30 5.78
CA ASN A 116 -4.33 0.15 6.59
C ASN A 116 -3.16 -0.26 7.50
N VAL A 117 -3.48 -0.84 8.63
CA VAL A 117 -2.54 -1.48 9.55
C VAL A 117 -2.59 -2.98 9.34
N TYR A 118 -1.45 -3.63 9.30
CA TYR A 118 -1.36 -5.09 9.27
C TYR A 118 -0.55 -5.61 10.46
N VAL A 119 -0.94 -6.77 10.95
CA VAL A 119 -0.22 -7.50 12.00
C VAL A 119 -0.21 -8.98 11.62
N VAL A 120 0.96 -9.58 11.65
CA VAL A 120 1.13 -11.04 11.52
C VAL A 120 1.45 -11.59 12.90
N SER A 121 0.53 -12.40 13.40
CA SER A 121 0.71 -13.16 14.64
C SER A 121 1.29 -14.53 14.34
N ASP A 122 1.43 -15.34 15.38
CA ASP A 122 1.78 -16.77 15.32
C ASP A 122 0.79 -17.64 14.51
N THR A 123 -0.43 -17.17 14.22
CA THR A 123 -1.48 -17.95 13.55
C THR A 123 -2.18 -17.25 12.40
N ALA A 124 -2.05 -15.93 12.28
CA ALA A 124 -2.81 -15.18 11.28
C ALA A 124 -2.19 -13.83 10.90
N LEU A 125 -2.37 -13.44 9.66
CA LEU A 125 -2.30 -12.06 9.20
C LEU A 125 -3.65 -11.40 9.43
N THR A 126 -3.69 -10.29 10.17
CA THR A 126 -4.87 -9.44 10.35
C THR A 126 -4.61 -8.07 9.74
N VAL A 127 -5.51 -7.61 8.89
CA VAL A 127 -5.45 -6.28 8.27
C VAL A 127 -6.66 -5.46 8.68
N MET A 128 -6.40 -4.24 9.16
CA MET A 128 -7.41 -3.31 9.68
C MET A 128 -7.28 -1.95 9.04
N ASN A 129 -8.37 -1.21 8.93
CA ASN A 129 -8.33 0.20 8.52
C ASN A 129 -7.95 1.12 9.70
N GLY A 130 -7.82 2.43 9.44
CA GLY A 130 -7.43 3.43 10.43
C GLY A 130 -8.40 3.58 11.63
N SER A 131 -9.60 3.00 11.57
CA SER A 131 -10.57 2.96 12.68
C SER A 131 -10.66 1.60 13.37
N ALA A 132 -9.68 0.73 13.18
CA ALA A 132 -9.60 -0.63 13.73
C ALA A 132 -10.67 -1.61 13.20
N LYS A 133 -11.35 -1.27 12.08
CA LYS A 133 -12.21 -2.25 11.42
C LYS A 133 -11.35 -3.30 10.74
N THR A 134 -11.52 -4.57 11.11
CA THR A 134 -10.89 -5.68 10.41
C THR A 134 -11.40 -5.75 8.97
N LEU A 135 -10.48 -5.69 8.02
CA LEU A 135 -10.75 -5.81 6.59
C LEU A 135 -10.73 -7.27 6.15
N PHE A 136 -9.75 -8.00 6.62
CA PHE A 136 -9.67 -9.45 6.45
C PHE A 136 -8.67 -10.05 7.44
N THR A 137 -8.78 -11.37 7.61
CA THR A 137 -7.84 -12.20 8.37
C THR A 137 -7.50 -13.42 7.54
N ALA A 138 -6.21 -13.69 7.36
CA ALA A 138 -5.70 -14.87 6.67
C ALA A 138 -4.93 -15.75 7.66
N ARG A 139 -5.33 -17.01 7.78
CA ARG A 139 -4.69 -17.96 8.69
C ARG A 139 -3.48 -18.62 8.04
N HIS A 140 -2.49 -18.96 8.84
CA HIS A 140 -1.32 -19.74 8.45
C HIS A 140 -0.92 -20.71 9.58
N SER A 141 0.01 -21.59 9.25
CA SER A 141 0.62 -22.56 10.18
C SER A 141 2.14 -22.48 10.17
N TYR A 142 2.69 -21.29 9.96
CA TYR A 142 4.12 -21.06 9.90
C TYR A 142 4.71 -20.90 11.29
N ASN A 143 5.86 -21.53 11.53
CA ASN A 143 6.54 -21.45 12.83
C ASN A 143 7.25 -20.10 13.02
N ASN A 144 7.74 -19.51 11.94
CA ASN A 144 8.40 -18.22 11.94
C ASN A 144 7.87 -17.38 10.78
N PRO A 145 6.63 -16.85 10.91
CA PRO A 145 6.00 -16.08 9.84
C PRO A 145 6.70 -14.75 9.65
N ALA A 146 6.90 -14.38 8.39
CA ALA A 146 7.35 -13.05 7.98
C ALA A 146 6.47 -12.53 6.85
N VAL A 147 6.41 -11.21 6.68
CA VAL A 147 5.54 -10.58 5.70
C VAL A 147 6.27 -9.50 4.91
N SER A 148 6.07 -9.51 3.60
CA SER A 148 6.39 -8.39 2.71
C SER A 148 5.10 -7.82 2.12
N VAL A 149 5.01 -6.49 2.04
CA VAL A 149 3.77 -5.81 1.67
C VAL A 149 4.01 -4.82 0.55
N ALA A 150 3.20 -4.87 -0.49
CA ALA A 150 3.15 -3.87 -1.54
C ALA A 150 1.70 -3.57 -1.92
N SER A 151 1.29 -2.31 -1.79
CA SER A 151 -0.09 -1.86 -2.01
C SER A 151 -1.10 -2.60 -1.12
N ASP A 152 -1.94 -3.46 -1.72
CA ASP A 152 -2.97 -4.27 -1.08
C ASP A 152 -2.63 -5.77 -1.07
N ARG A 153 -1.38 -6.13 -1.30
CA ARG A 153 -0.88 -7.50 -1.40
C ARG A 153 0.11 -7.80 -0.28
N TYR A 154 -0.03 -8.96 0.30
CA TYR A 154 0.74 -9.43 1.43
C TYR A 154 1.36 -10.79 1.07
N LEU A 155 2.68 -10.82 0.89
CA LEU A 155 3.44 -12.07 0.77
C LEU A 155 3.78 -12.51 2.19
N LEU A 156 3.12 -13.56 2.65
CA LEU A 156 3.39 -14.20 3.92
C LEU A 156 4.22 -15.45 3.66
N TYR A 157 5.32 -15.63 4.39
CA TYR A 157 6.20 -16.77 4.22
C TYR A 157 6.77 -17.26 5.56
N ASN A 158 7.15 -18.53 5.59
CA ASN A 158 7.76 -19.17 6.76
C ASN A 158 9.29 -19.03 6.67
N MET A 159 9.86 -18.09 7.41
CA MET A 159 11.31 -17.89 7.45
C MET A 159 12.01 -19.08 8.15
N GLY A 160 12.97 -19.69 7.46
CA GLY A 160 13.58 -20.98 7.90
C GLY A 160 12.70 -22.19 7.65
N GLY A 161 11.74 -22.09 6.74
CA GLY A 161 10.89 -23.17 6.25
C GLY A 161 10.49 -22.93 4.79
N ALA A 162 9.66 -23.79 4.21
CA ALA A 162 9.39 -23.78 2.78
C ALA A 162 8.07 -23.08 2.38
N GLY A 163 7.13 -22.87 3.31
CA GLY A 163 5.77 -22.43 2.98
C GLY A 163 5.67 -20.93 2.69
N TYR A 164 4.83 -20.56 1.71
CA TYR A 164 4.48 -19.16 1.43
C TYR A 164 3.05 -19.04 0.89
N GLN A 165 2.47 -17.85 1.05
CA GLN A 165 1.16 -17.50 0.49
C GLN A 165 1.07 -16.00 0.18
N VAL A 166 0.30 -15.66 -0.85
CA VAL A 166 -0.01 -14.28 -1.23
C VAL A 166 -1.46 -13.99 -0.90
N GLU A 167 -1.65 -13.02 -0.02
CA GLU A 167 -2.95 -12.62 0.50
C GLU A 167 -3.39 -11.25 -0.02
N THR A 168 -4.70 -11.12 -0.19
CA THR A 168 -5.38 -9.84 -0.48
C THR A 168 -6.69 -9.78 0.31
N ALA A 169 -7.38 -8.64 0.27
CA ALA A 169 -8.73 -8.52 0.84
C ALA A 169 -9.75 -9.48 0.21
N SER A 170 -9.43 -10.08 -0.94
CA SER A 170 -10.28 -11.10 -1.61
C SER A 170 -9.97 -12.53 -1.18
N GLY A 171 -8.99 -12.71 -0.29
CA GLY A 171 -8.50 -14.00 0.18
C GLY A 171 -7.15 -14.38 -0.43
N THR A 172 -6.74 -15.63 -0.17
CA THR A 172 -5.51 -16.22 -0.68
C THR A 172 -5.55 -16.28 -2.22
N GLN A 173 -4.59 -15.61 -2.84
CA GLN A 173 -4.46 -15.60 -4.30
C GLN A 173 -3.58 -16.75 -4.78
N LEU A 174 -2.56 -17.08 -3.99
CA LEU A 174 -1.59 -18.11 -4.26
C LEU A 174 -1.08 -18.68 -2.96
N SER A 175 -0.78 -19.97 -2.93
CA SER A 175 -0.02 -20.62 -1.87
C SER A 175 0.87 -21.69 -2.46
N GLY A 176 2.04 -21.90 -1.84
CA GLY A 176 3.01 -22.87 -2.33
C GLY A 176 4.07 -23.20 -1.29
N THR A 177 4.99 -24.04 -1.73
CA THR A 177 6.18 -24.39 -0.97
C THR A 177 7.41 -24.25 -1.85
N SER A 178 8.53 -23.82 -1.27
CA SER A 178 9.83 -23.88 -1.92
C SER A 178 10.28 -25.35 -2.01
N GLU A 179 10.60 -25.80 -3.21
CA GLU A 179 11.05 -27.18 -3.45
C GLU A 179 12.57 -27.35 -3.27
N SER A 180 13.32 -26.23 -3.22
CA SER A 180 14.78 -26.26 -3.32
C SER A 180 15.51 -25.81 -2.06
N GLY A 181 14.80 -25.49 -0.98
CA GLY A 181 15.41 -25.05 0.27
C GLY A 181 14.50 -24.18 1.12
N ASP A 182 14.98 -23.80 2.28
CA ASP A 182 14.25 -22.97 3.22
C ASP A 182 14.27 -21.50 2.77
N ILE A 183 13.13 -20.82 2.96
CA ILE A 183 12.99 -19.41 2.63
C ILE A 183 13.71 -18.58 3.68
N THR A 184 14.63 -17.72 3.27
CA THR A 184 15.35 -16.81 4.16
C THR A 184 14.69 -15.43 4.22
N THR A 185 14.21 -14.93 3.08
CA THR A 185 13.50 -13.64 2.98
C THR A 185 12.66 -13.60 1.71
N GLY A 186 11.74 -12.64 1.63
CA GLY A 186 10.90 -12.47 0.45
C GLY A 186 10.44 -11.02 0.25
N ALA A 187 10.13 -10.69 -1.00
CA ALA A 187 9.61 -9.38 -1.38
C ALA A 187 8.47 -9.52 -2.38
N ILE A 188 7.46 -8.65 -2.29
CA ILE A 188 6.36 -8.58 -3.26
C ILE A 188 6.33 -7.20 -3.91
N ALA A 189 6.02 -7.16 -5.20
CA ALA A 189 5.81 -5.95 -5.97
C ALA A 189 4.31 -5.57 -6.04
N SER A 190 4.01 -4.30 -6.33
CA SER A 190 2.63 -3.84 -6.49
C SER A 190 1.91 -4.52 -7.66
N SER A 191 2.65 -4.97 -8.67
CA SER A 191 2.13 -5.78 -9.78
C SER A 191 1.60 -7.16 -9.35
N GLY A 192 2.04 -7.65 -8.18
CA GLY A 192 1.76 -8.98 -7.66
C GLY A 192 2.83 -10.02 -7.99
N LYS A 193 3.89 -9.66 -8.71
CA LYS A 193 5.10 -10.47 -8.82
C LYS A 193 5.81 -10.48 -7.48
N PHE A 194 6.48 -11.57 -7.15
CA PHE A 194 7.17 -11.70 -5.88
C PHE A 194 8.48 -12.47 -6.02
N ALA A 195 9.37 -12.26 -5.09
CA ALA A 195 10.65 -12.94 -5.01
C ALA A 195 10.80 -13.62 -3.66
N LEU A 196 11.40 -14.79 -3.67
CA LEU A 196 11.83 -15.53 -2.48
C LEU A 196 13.33 -15.78 -2.59
N ALA A 197 14.07 -15.42 -1.57
CA ALA A 197 15.43 -15.91 -1.39
C ALA A 197 15.35 -17.21 -0.59
N ILE A 198 15.99 -18.23 -1.09
CA ILE A 198 16.02 -19.56 -0.49
C ILE A 198 17.46 -19.99 -0.22
N GLN A 199 17.64 -20.90 0.70
CA GLN A 199 18.92 -21.52 1.00
C GLN A 199 18.91 -22.99 0.57
N PRO A 200 19.39 -23.30 -0.65
CA PRO A 200 19.54 -24.67 -1.11
C PRO A 200 20.64 -25.42 -0.33
N VAL A 201 20.71 -26.72 -0.54
CA VAL A 201 21.70 -27.56 0.17
C VAL A 201 23.13 -27.39 -0.38
N ASP A 202 23.24 -27.05 -1.65
CA ASP A 202 24.50 -27.06 -2.43
C ASP A 202 25.11 -25.67 -2.71
N MET A 203 24.43 -24.60 -2.30
CA MET A 203 24.93 -23.23 -2.44
C MET A 203 24.46 -22.34 -1.27
N ALA A 204 25.06 -21.14 -1.15
CA ALA A 204 24.76 -20.25 -0.04
C ALA A 204 23.33 -19.67 -0.11
N SER A 205 22.90 -19.22 -1.28
CA SER A 205 21.52 -18.74 -1.50
C SER A 205 21.14 -18.76 -2.98
N GLN A 206 19.84 -18.74 -3.24
CA GLN A 206 19.27 -18.58 -4.57
C GLN A 206 18.07 -17.60 -4.48
N LEU A 207 17.98 -16.67 -5.42
CA LEU A 207 16.80 -15.84 -5.60
C LEU A 207 15.88 -16.46 -6.66
N ARG A 208 14.62 -16.64 -6.34
CA ARG A 208 13.57 -17.03 -7.28
C ARG A 208 12.52 -15.96 -7.38
N VAL A 209 12.23 -15.50 -8.60
CA VAL A 209 11.22 -14.50 -8.89
C VAL A 209 10.07 -15.15 -9.62
N TYR A 210 8.86 -14.89 -9.14
CA TYR A 210 7.65 -15.50 -9.64
C TYR A 210 6.72 -14.43 -10.22
N ASN A 211 6.00 -14.80 -11.27
CA ASN A 211 4.86 -14.05 -11.73
C ASN A 211 3.70 -14.13 -10.72
N LYS A 212 2.71 -13.26 -10.86
CA LYS A 212 1.53 -13.23 -9.97
C LYS A 212 0.70 -14.53 -9.96
N ASP A 213 0.85 -15.37 -10.96
CA ASP A 213 0.21 -16.69 -11.07
C ASP A 213 1.02 -17.82 -10.45
N GLY A 214 2.21 -17.50 -9.89
CA GLY A 214 3.11 -18.45 -9.26
C GLY A 214 4.06 -19.15 -10.23
N SER A 215 4.03 -18.85 -11.53
CA SER A 215 5.01 -19.37 -12.46
C SER A 215 6.38 -18.73 -12.23
N LEU A 216 7.45 -19.52 -12.28
CA LEU A 216 8.81 -19.03 -12.15
C LEU A 216 9.17 -18.15 -13.35
N GLN A 217 9.64 -16.93 -13.07
CA GLN A 217 10.05 -15.97 -14.10
C GLN A 217 11.56 -15.89 -14.22
N TYR A 218 12.28 -15.90 -13.10
CA TYR A 218 13.71 -15.63 -13.05
C TYR A 218 14.34 -16.34 -11.86
N GLU A 219 15.61 -16.73 -12.02
CA GLU A 219 16.41 -17.40 -10.99
C GLU A 219 17.83 -16.84 -11.04
N TYR A 220 18.44 -16.61 -9.87
CA TYR A 220 19.81 -16.15 -9.74
C TYR A 220 20.50 -16.81 -8.53
N ASP A 221 21.68 -17.39 -8.79
CA ASP A 221 22.43 -18.16 -7.80
C ASP A 221 23.49 -17.28 -7.11
N PHE A 222 23.50 -17.31 -5.77
CA PHE A 222 24.52 -16.72 -4.92
C PHE A 222 25.37 -17.85 -4.34
N ALA A 223 26.48 -18.17 -5.03
CA ALA A 223 27.30 -19.34 -4.68
C ALA A 223 27.98 -19.25 -3.31
N ASP A 224 28.43 -18.04 -2.93
CA ASP A 224 29.30 -17.76 -1.78
C ASP A 224 28.78 -16.69 -0.81
N THR A 225 27.56 -16.15 -1.05
CA THR A 225 26.96 -15.10 -0.22
C THR A 225 25.55 -15.48 0.23
N TYR A 226 25.23 -15.18 1.48
CA TYR A 226 23.93 -15.47 2.10
C TYR A 226 22.99 -14.27 1.97
N VAL A 227 21.90 -14.45 1.23
CA VAL A 227 20.89 -13.40 1.03
C VAL A 227 20.10 -13.16 2.32
N ASN A 228 20.06 -11.90 2.74
CA ASN A 228 19.37 -11.48 3.96
C ASN A 228 18.30 -10.39 3.74
N ALA A 229 18.31 -9.69 2.60
CA ALA A 229 17.24 -8.76 2.25
C ALA A 229 17.01 -8.71 0.73
N VAL A 230 15.75 -8.50 0.35
CA VAL A 230 15.31 -8.37 -1.05
C VAL A 230 14.32 -7.22 -1.16
N ALA A 231 14.43 -6.42 -2.21
CA ALA A 231 13.43 -5.41 -2.59
C ALA A 231 13.15 -5.51 -4.09
N LEU A 232 11.89 -5.36 -4.48
CA LEU A 232 11.45 -5.30 -5.87
C LEU A 232 11.01 -3.89 -6.23
N ASN A 233 11.19 -3.50 -7.50
CA ASN A 233 10.53 -2.33 -8.03
C ASN A 233 9.01 -2.57 -8.18
N SER A 234 8.24 -1.52 -8.41
CA SER A 234 6.77 -1.59 -8.35
C SER A 234 6.14 -2.54 -9.37
N ASP A 235 6.75 -2.68 -10.55
CA ASP A 235 6.29 -3.57 -11.63
C ASP A 235 6.86 -4.99 -11.55
N GLY A 236 7.84 -5.23 -10.65
CA GLY A 236 8.46 -6.54 -10.46
C GLY A 236 9.32 -6.98 -11.64
N THR A 237 9.93 -6.04 -12.38
CA THR A 237 10.88 -6.32 -13.48
C THR A 237 12.34 -6.27 -13.02
N ARG A 238 12.60 -5.63 -11.87
CA ARG A 238 13.93 -5.51 -11.26
C ARG A 238 13.86 -5.76 -9.77
N GLY A 239 14.99 -6.18 -9.21
CA GLY A 239 15.16 -6.37 -7.78
C GLY A 239 16.54 -5.95 -7.30
N ALA A 240 16.64 -5.56 -6.04
CA ALA A 240 17.88 -5.40 -5.31
C ALA A 240 17.94 -6.48 -4.24
N VAL A 241 19.11 -7.06 -4.09
CA VAL A 241 19.38 -8.15 -3.14
C VAL A 241 20.58 -7.76 -2.30
N ALA A 242 20.44 -7.78 -0.99
CA ALA A 242 21.56 -7.70 -0.07
C ALA A 242 21.96 -9.12 0.35
N SER A 243 23.23 -9.42 0.25
CA SER A 243 23.80 -10.68 0.69
C SER A 243 25.07 -10.44 1.49
N VAL A 244 25.38 -11.36 2.39
CA VAL A 244 26.52 -11.24 3.31
C VAL A 244 27.48 -12.38 3.14
N THR A 245 28.77 -12.07 3.31
CA THR A 245 29.86 -13.05 3.38
C THR A 245 30.93 -12.57 4.35
N SER A 246 31.96 -13.37 4.54
CA SER A 246 33.16 -13.00 5.31
C SER A 246 34.41 -13.06 4.44
N ARG A 247 35.17 -11.99 4.43
CA ARG A 247 36.47 -11.93 3.72
C ARG A 247 37.54 -11.45 4.66
N GLY A 248 38.52 -12.35 4.92
CA GLY A 248 39.62 -12.03 5.86
C GLY A 248 39.16 -11.76 7.29
N GLY A 249 38.06 -12.38 7.75
CA GLY A 249 37.49 -12.19 9.09
C GLY A 249 36.64 -10.91 9.23
N ARG A 250 36.38 -10.19 8.13
CA ARG A 250 35.49 -9.02 8.10
C ARG A 250 34.19 -9.38 7.45
N LEU A 251 33.11 -8.80 7.97
CA LEU A 251 31.81 -8.84 7.32
C LEU A 251 31.85 -8.02 6.03
N VAL A 252 31.35 -8.59 4.95
CA VAL A 252 31.14 -7.91 3.67
C VAL A 252 29.68 -8.08 3.27
N THR A 253 28.95 -6.98 3.12
CA THR A 253 27.64 -6.97 2.47
C THR A 253 27.82 -6.63 1.00
N ARG A 254 27.22 -7.43 0.12
CA ARG A 254 27.10 -7.14 -1.31
C ARG A 254 25.65 -6.79 -1.64
N ILE A 255 25.44 -5.67 -2.32
CA ILE A 255 24.16 -5.32 -2.91
C ILE A 255 24.25 -5.62 -4.40
N THR A 256 23.40 -6.50 -4.88
CA THR A 256 23.29 -6.90 -6.28
C THR A 256 21.98 -6.39 -6.85
N VAL A 257 22.03 -5.57 -7.91
CA VAL A 257 20.84 -5.08 -8.63
C VAL A 257 20.64 -5.93 -9.87
N LEU A 258 19.47 -6.54 -9.98
CA LEU A 258 19.10 -7.47 -11.03
C LEU A 258 17.99 -6.89 -11.92
N ASP A 259 18.11 -7.11 -13.21
CA ASP A 259 17.06 -6.91 -14.21
C ASP A 259 16.62 -8.31 -14.68
N PHE A 260 15.38 -8.70 -14.40
CA PHE A 260 14.89 -10.07 -14.62
C PHE A 260 14.72 -10.46 -16.10
N SER A 261 15.11 -9.58 -17.01
CA SER A 261 15.29 -9.87 -18.44
C SER A 261 16.73 -10.18 -18.83
N LYS A 262 17.69 -10.11 -17.88
CA LYS A 262 19.13 -10.28 -18.12
C LYS A 262 19.69 -11.38 -17.23
N THR A 263 20.76 -12.03 -17.69
CA THR A 263 21.48 -13.04 -16.92
C THR A 263 22.48 -12.44 -15.95
N GLU A 264 23.05 -11.29 -16.29
CA GLU A 264 24.07 -10.62 -15.50
C GLU A 264 23.47 -9.49 -14.66
N PRO A 265 24.02 -9.24 -13.45
CA PRO A 265 23.63 -8.07 -12.64
C PRO A 265 23.79 -6.75 -13.40
N VAL A 266 22.89 -5.81 -13.12
CA VAL A 266 22.97 -4.45 -13.66
C VAL A 266 24.01 -3.64 -12.89
N ALA A 267 24.12 -3.86 -11.59
CA ALA A 267 25.09 -3.22 -10.71
C ALA A 267 25.39 -4.09 -9.49
N GLU A 268 26.60 -3.96 -8.97
CA GLU A 268 27.01 -4.57 -7.71
C GLU A 268 27.75 -3.51 -6.88
N TYR A 269 27.56 -3.56 -5.56
CA TYR A 269 28.25 -2.70 -4.61
C TYR A 269 28.60 -3.51 -3.36
N GLU A 270 29.82 -3.36 -2.85
CA GLU A 270 30.27 -4.00 -1.62
C GLU A 270 30.50 -2.95 -0.51
N SER A 271 30.05 -3.27 0.69
CA SER A 271 30.28 -2.49 1.90
C SER A 271 30.89 -3.38 2.97
N GLU A 272 32.04 -2.98 3.50
CA GLU A 272 32.72 -3.70 4.57
C GLU A 272 32.22 -3.23 5.95
N ASN A 273 32.08 -4.18 6.89
CA ASN A 273 31.67 -3.96 8.27
C ASN A 273 30.32 -3.23 8.42
N ASN A 274 29.43 -3.36 7.46
CA ASN A 274 28.09 -2.80 7.46
C ASN A 274 27.09 -3.90 7.10
N LEU A 275 26.38 -4.42 8.10
CA LEU A 275 25.31 -5.40 7.88
C LEU A 275 24.05 -4.70 7.41
N VAL A 276 23.67 -4.88 6.17
CA VAL A 276 22.40 -4.38 5.66
C VAL A 276 21.24 -5.15 6.27
N LEU A 277 20.35 -4.46 6.97
CA LEU A 277 19.19 -5.01 7.67
C LEU A 277 17.90 -4.91 6.86
N GLY A 278 17.85 -4.03 5.86
CA GLY A 278 16.69 -3.84 5.01
C GLY A 278 17.00 -3.15 3.70
N LEU A 279 16.20 -3.48 2.69
CA LEU A 279 16.24 -2.88 1.36
C LEU A 279 14.89 -2.25 1.04
N LEU A 280 14.93 -1.11 0.36
CA LEU A 280 13.77 -0.43 -0.18
C LEU A 280 14.05 -0.04 -1.63
N TRP A 281 13.07 -0.25 -2.50
CA TRP A 281 13.08 0.29 -3.86
C TRP A 281 12.12 1.49 -3.92
N THR A 282 12.67 2.67 -4.22
CA THR A 282 11.88 3.91 -4.25
C THR A 282 11.12 4.06 -5.57
N ARG A 283 10.11 4.95 -5.58
CA ARG A 283 9.35 5.26 -6.80
C ARG A 283 10.20 5.87 -7.91
N ASP A 284 11.25 6.60 -7.52
CA ASP A 284 12.18 7.28 -8.45
C ASP A 284 13.29 6.35 -8.92
N ASN A 285 13.10 5.04 -8.78
CA ASN A 285 14.02 4.00 -9.23
C ASN A 285 15.40 4.02 -8.55
N HIS A 286 15.45 4.42 -7.27
CA HIS A 286 16.62 4.33 -6.42
C HIS A 286 16.49 3.14 -5.46
N VAL A 287 17.62 2.59 -5.04
CA VAL A 287 17.71 1.58 -3.99
C VAL A 287 18.26 2.23 -2.73
N LEU A 288 17.55 2.04 -1.63
CA LEU A 288 18.02 2.41 -0.30
C LEU A 288 18.28 1.13 0.49
N ALA A 289 19.52 0.96 0.95
CA ALA A 289 19.91 -0.12 1.86
C ALA A 289 20.21 0.48 3.23
N VAL A 290 19.53 -0.02 4.25
CA VAL A 290 19.71 0.42 5.64
C VAL A 290 20.55 -0.63 6.35
N GLY A 291 21.75 -0.27 6.71
CA GLY A 291 22.70 -1.12 7.46
C GLY A 291 22.77 -0.74 8.93
N ASP A 292 23.61 -1.44 9.68
CA ASP A 292 23.88 -1.18 11.09
C ASP A 292 24.91 -0.07 11.32
N GLN A 293 25.76 0.24 10.33
CA GLN A 293 26.79 1.29 10.39
C GLN A 293 26.48 2.46 9.45
N ALA A 294 25.88 2.19 8.28
CA ALA A 294 25.62 3.17 7.24
C ALA A 294 24.36 2.88 6.46
N ALA A 295 23.74 3.91 5.93
CA ALA A 295 22.77 3.81 4.84
C ALA A 295 23.49 3.92 3.50
N LEU A 296 23.09 3.08 2.53
CA LEU A 296 23.60 3.09 1.17
C LEU A 296 22.48 3.51 0.24
N VAL A 297 22.70 4.55 -0.55
CA VAL A 297 21.68 5.11 -1.45
C VAL A 297 22.20 5.06 -2.87
N SER A 298 21.45 4.45 -3.79
CA SER A 298 21.81 4.46 -5.20
C SER A 298 21.29 5.71 -5.90
N ASN A 299 21.97 6.11 -6.98
CA ASN A 299 21.40 7.00 -7.98
C ASN A 299 20.56 6.22 -9.01
N GLY A 300 20.03 6.91 -10.03
CA GLY A 300 19.23 6.30 -11.10
C GLY A 300 20.00 5.31 -11.99
N SER A 301 21.35 5.32 -11.95
CA SER A 301 22.25 4.38 -12.62
C SER A 301 22.72 3.25 -11.72
N PHE A 302 22.20 3.16 -10.50
CA PHE A 302 22.57 2.21 -9.46
C PHE A 302 24.03 2.30 -8.97
N GLU A 303 24.62 3.49 -9.02
CA GLU A 303 25.85 3.81 -8.31
C GLU A 303 25.49 4.17 -6.87
N PHE A 304 26.14 3.53 -5.89
CA PHE A 304 25.81 3.68 -4.47
C PHE A 304 26.74 4.67 -3.78
N GLU A 305 26.15 5.48 -2.90
CA GLU A 305 26.85 6.34 -1.97
C GLU A 305 26.53 5.90 -0.53
N ALA A 306 27.54 5.88 0.32
CA ALA A 306 27.41 5.50 1.71
C ALA A 306 27.28 6.74 2.62
N TYR A 307 26.34 6.68 3.54
CA TYR A 307 26.07 7.71 4.55
C TYR A 307 26.24 7.07 5.93
N ASP A 308 27.41 7.25 6.54
CA ASP A 308 27.71 6.73 7.85
C ASP A 308 26.86 7.42 8.93
N TYR A 309 26.42 6.68 9.93
CA TYR A 309 25.57 7.24 10.98
C TYR A 309 26.33 8.11 11.99
N GLY A 310 27.65 8.19 11.89
CA GLY A 310 28.50 9.04 12.73
C GLY A 310 28.61 8.48 14.15
N GLY A 311 29.55 7.65 14.40
CA GLY A 311 29.97 7.22 15.73
C GLY A 311 31.06 8.09 16.29
#